data_9ca9cd89dfd04622f763b52446bc6ead
#
_entry.id   9ca9cd89dfd04622f763b52446bc6ead
#
_cell.length_a   1.000
_cell.length_b   1.000
_cell.length_c   1.000
_cell.angle_alpha   90.00
_cell.angle_beta   90.00
_cell.angle_gamma   90.00
#
_symmetry.space_group_name_H-M   'P 1'
#
loop_
_entity.id
_entity.type
_entity.pdbx_description
1 polymer ?
#
loop_
_entity_poly.entity_id
_entity_poly.type
_entity_poly.pdbx_seq_one_letter_code
_entity_poly.pdbx_strand_id
1 'polypeptide(L)'
;VGTVLVVLAAVLFIASIVVLVVAAKRPRAAAQPRGRRDPLSFDAMPQFGPRQLGPGAIVSYGGVDYVVRGSVTFREGPFVWWEHLLEGGDLPTWFAVEEDDGRLELVMWVTRKDVTLQPGDQYLVDGIAFHETERGRASYTTEGTTGLPAGGEMEFVDCVNADETALLSFERWAPGTPWEVSTGKPVSPGELTVYPAPTPGSP
;
A
#
# COMPACT_ATOMS: atom_id res chain seq x y z
N VAL A 1 41.76 15.36 35.56
CA VAL A 1 40.58 14.61 35.07
C VAL A 1 39.29 15.26 35.60
N GLY A 2 39.22 15.69 36.86
CA GLY A 2 38.02 16.30 37.45
C GLY A 2 37.59 17.61 36.79
N THR A 3 38.52 18.49 36.46
CA THR A 3 38.22 19.82 35.87
C THR A 3 37.63 19.71 34.46
N VAL A 4 38.10 18.76 33.63
CA VAL A 4 37.58 18.53 32.27
C VAL A 4 36.13 18.01 32.34
N LEU A 5 35.84 17.12 33.26
CA LEU A 5 34.48 16.58 33.48
C LEU A 5 33.46 17.64 33.90
N VAL A 6 33.87 18.59 34.77
CA VAL A 6 33.02 19.71 35.22
C VAL A 6 32.72 20.66 34.07
N VAL A 7 33.72 20.96 33.22
CA VAL A 7 33.54 21.86 32.07
C VAL A 7 32.62 21.21 31.03
N LEU A 8 32.77 19.90 30.77
CA LEU A 8 31.88 19.15 29.85
C LEU A 8 30.42 19.13 30.35
N ALA A 9 30.23 18.90 31.64
CA ALA A 9 28.88 18.94 32.27
C ALA A 9 28.23 20.32 32.16
N ALA A 10 29.00 21.41 32.40
CA ALA A 10 28.52 22.78 32.25
C ALA A 10 28.12 23.14 30.82
N VAL A 11 28.92 22.72 29.83
CA VAL A 11 28.62 22.92 28.41
C VAL A 11 27.34 22.19 27.98
N LEU A 12 27.16 20.93 28.40
CA LEU A 12 25.95 20.17 28.13
C LEU A 12 24.71 20.75 28.78
N PHE A 13 24.86 21.29 29.99
CA PHE A 13 23.76 21.96 30.73
C PHE A 13 23.33 23.26 30.05
N ILE A 14 24.29 24.08 29.60
CA ILE A 14 24.02 25.32 28.85
C ILE A 14 23.35 25.00 27.51
N ALA A 15 23.83 23.97 26.77
CA ALA A 15 23.23 23.55 25.53
C ALA A 15 21.78 23.09 25.74
N SER A 16 21.49 22.36 26.80
CA SER A 16 20.12 21.94 27.17
C SER A 16 19.20 23.12 27.44
N ILE A 17 19.68 24.14 28.16
CA ILE A 17 18.90 25.36 28.43
C ILE A 17 18.63 26.15 27.15
N VAL A 18 19.60 26.27 26.24
CA VAL A 18 19.43 26.94 24.95
C VAL A 18 18.38 26.26 24.11
N VAL A 19 18.40 24.92 24.05
CA VAL A 19 17.39 24.12 23.32
C VAL A 19 15.99 24.34 23.92
N LEU A 20 15.88 24.36 25.24
CA LEU A 20 14.60 24.58 25.95
C LEU A 20 14.05 25.98 25.71
N VAL A 21 14.91 27.02 25.73
CA VAL A 21 14.51 28.40 25.46
C VAL A 21 14.13 28.62 24.01
N VAL A 22 14.82 27.98 23.04
CA VAL A 22 14.48 28.05 21.62
C VAL A 22 13.17 27.31 21.36
N ALA A 23 12.93 26.17 22.00
CA ALA A 23 11.68 25.44 21.90
C ALA A 23 10.49 26.23 22.52
N ALA A 24 10.71 26.91 23.63
CA ALA A 24 9.69 27.74 24.30
C ALA A 24 9.37 29.04 23.53
N LYS A 25 10.33 29.57 22.75
CA LYS A 25 10.16 30.77 21.91
C LYS A 25 9.63 30.48 20.51
N ARG A 26 9.44 29.21 20.12
CA ARG A 26 8.73 28.93 18.87
C ARG A 26 7.32 29.49 18.97
N PRO A 27 6.93 30.45 18.11
CA PRO A 27 5.57 30.94 18.11
C PRO A 27 4.66 29.73 17.88
N ARG A 28 3.79 29.45 18.83
CA ARG A 28 2.68 28.55 18.60
C ARG A 28 1.96 29.11 17.38
N ALA A 29 1.93 28.37 16.27
CA ALA A 29 1.11 28.73 15.14
C ALA A 29 -0.29 28.98 15.70
N ALA A 30 -0.73 30.26 15.66
CA ALA A 30 -2.06 30.63 16.06
C ALA A 30 -3.01 29.76 15.24
N ALA A 31 -3.89 29.04 15.91
CA ALA A 31 -4.94 28.27 15.23
C ALA A 31 -5.72 29.31 14.40
N GLN A 32 -5.53 29.27 13.08
CA GLN A 32 -6.29 30.11 12.18
C GLN A 32 -7.78 29.83 12.43
N PRO A 33 -8.62 30.86 12.55
CA PRO A 33 -10.05 30.65 12.64
C PRO A 33 -10.47 29.79 11.44
N ARG A 34 -11.16 28.69 11.69
CA ARG A 34 -11.77 27.87 10.65
C ARG A 34 -12.85 28.69 9.95
N GLY A 35 -12.41 29.62 9.06
CA GLY A 35 -13.31 30.26 8.13
C GLY A 35 -13.99 29.20 7.25
N ARG A 36 -15.22 29.44 6.84
CA ARG A 36 -15.89 28.62 5.83
C ARG A 36 -14.97 28.51 4.62
N ARG A 37 -14.45 27.30 4.36
CA ARG A 37 -13.61 27.02 3.21
C ARG A 37 -14.49 27.08 1.95
N ASP A 38 -13.96 27.68 0.90
CA ASP A 38 -14.59 27.62 -0.41
C ASP A 38 -14.64 26.13 -0.85
N PRO A 39 -15.84 25.58 -1.10
CA PRO A 39 -15.98 24.20 -1.55
C PRO A 39 -15.27 23.91 -2.88
N LEU A 40 -14.92 24.95 -3.65
CA LEU A 40 -14.24 24.86 -4.93
C LEU A 40 -12.73 25.12 -4.82
N SER A 41 -12.19 25.39 -3.63
CA SER A 41 -10.74 25.49 -3.44
C SER A 41 -10.12 24.11 -3.36
N PHE A 42 -9.49 23.67 -4.42
CA PHE A 42 -8.79 22.38 -4.53
C PHE A 42 -7.60 22.23 -3.56
N ASP A 43 -7.06 23.34 -3.04
CA ASP A 43 -5.92 23.35 -2.12
C ASP A 43 -6.25 22.89 -0.69
N ALA A 44 -7.50 22.57 -0.39
CA ALA A 44 -7.97 22.32 0.97
C ALA A 44 -8.45 20.90 1.26
N MET A 45 -8.51 20.03 0.28
CA MET A 45 -8.79 18.60 0.52
C MET A 45 -7.50 17.92 0.99
N PRO A 46 -7.52 17.16 2.11
CA PRO A 46 -6.46 16.21 2.37
C PRO A 46 -6.38 15.33 1.13
N GLN A 47 -5.21 15.29 0.48
CA GLN A 47 -5.02 14.38 -0.65
C GLN A 47 -5.06 12.96 -0.08
N PHE A 48 -6.22 12.33 -0.19
CA PHE A 48 -6.37 10.92 0.05
C PHE A 48 -5.89 10.21 -1.20
N GLY A 49 -4.96 9.30 -1.03
CA GLY A 49 -4.33 8.61 -2.14
C GLY A 49 -4.27 7.10 -1.92
N PRO A 50 -3.80 6.34 -2.92
CA PRO A 50 -3.71 4.88 -2.85
C PRO A 50 -2.94 4.35 -1.63
N ARG A 51 -1.98 5.11 -1.09
CA ARG A 51 -1.23 4.77 0.13
C ARG A 51 -2.07 4.74 1.42
N GLN A 52 -3.28 5.24 1.38
CA GLN A 52 -4.15 5.42 2.56
C GLN A 52 -5.43 4.59 2.46
N LEU A 53 -5.45 3.64 1.53
CA LEU A 53 -6.60 2.74 1.37
C LEU A 53 -6.74 1.81 2.57
N GLY A 54 -7.98 1.47 2.86
CA GLY A 54 -8.37 0.49 3.85
C GLY A 54 -9.83 0.09 3.69
N PRO A 55 -10.33 -0.86 4.47
CA PRO A 55 -11.70 -1.32 4.36
C PRO A 55 -12.73 -0.19 4.41
N GLY A 56 -13.66 -0.16 3.46
CA GLY A 56 -14.69 0.87 3.29
C GLY A 56 -14.28 2.04 2.40
N ALA A 57 -13.01 2.14 1.98
CA ALA A 57 -12.60 3.08 0.95
C ALA A 57 -13.18 2.70 -0.43
N ILE A 58 -13.21 3.66 -1.34
CA ILE A 58 -13.69 3.44 -2.72
C ILE A 58 -12.55 3.70 -3.69
N VAL A 59 -12.41 2.83 -4.68
CA VAL A 59 -11.51 2.96 -5.83
C VAL A 59 -12.36 3.01 -7.09
N SER A 60 -12.39 4.14 -7.77
CA SER A 60 -13.03 4.28 -9.09
C SER A 60 -12.00 4.04 -10.17
N TYR A 61 -12.21 3.04 -11.00
CA TYR A 61 -11.33 2.65 -12.10
C TYR A 61 -12.14 2.08 -13.26
N GLY A 62 -11.82 2.50 -14.50
CA GLY A 62 -12.47 1.98 -15.71
C GLY A 62 -14.00 2.20 -15.75
N GLY A 63 -14.52 3.21 -15.04
CA GLY A 63 -15.95 3.50 -14.94
C GLY A 63 -16.71 2.64 -13.90
N VAL A 64 -16.00 1.89 -13.10
CA VAL A 64 -16.55 1.07 -11.99
C VAL A 64 -16.09 1.64 -10.65
N ASP A 65 -16.99 1.76 -9.71
CA ASP A 65 -16.70 2.10 -8.32
C ASP A 65 -16.59 0.82 -7.48
N TYR A 66 -15.38 0.55 -7.02
CA TYR A 66 -15.08 -0.60 -6.18
C TYR A 66 -15.03 -0.19 -4.71
N VAL A 67 -15.63 -1.01 -3.84
CA VAL A 67 -15.48 -0.86 -2.40
C VAL A 67 -14.37 -1.78 -1.90
N VAL A 68 -13.43 -1.26 -1.13
CA VAL A 68 -12.41 -2.06 -0.45
C VAL A 68 -13.08 -2.87 0.66
N ARG A 69 -13.10 -4.20 0.54
CA ARG A 69 -13.68 -5.12 1.52
C ARG A 69 -12.72 -5.50 2.61
N GLY A 70 -11.46 -5.61 2.25
CA GLY A 70 -10.38 -5.94 3.15
C GLY A 70 -9.05 -5.58 2.53
N SER A 71 -8.04 -5.54 3.39
CA SER A 71 -6.67 -5.20 3.00
C SER A 71 -5.71 -6.22 3.57
N VAL A 72 -4.69 -6.54 2.81
CA VAL A 72 -3.56 -7.35 3.23
C VAL A 72 -2.34 -6.45 3.23
N THR A 73 -1.57 -6.46 4.29
CA THR A 73 -0.26 -5.83 4.36
C THR A 73 0.80 -6.92 4.32
N PHE A 74 1.65 -6.88 3.34
CA PHE A 74 2.78 -7.81 3.16
C PHE A 74 4.09 -7.18 3.61
N ARG A 75 5.02 -8.04 4.04
CA ARG A 75 6.37 -7.66 4.46
C ARG A 75 7.39 -8.71 4.05
N GLU A 76 8.38 -8.29 3.29
CA GLU A 76 9.56 -9.08 2.95
C GLU A 76 10.82 -8.27 3.27
N GLY A 77 11.54 -8.64 4.32
CA GLY A 77 12.67 -7.84 4.78
C GLY A 77 12.29 -6.37 5.04
N PRO A 78 12.88 -5.39 4.33
CA PRO A 78 12.54 -3.97 4.45
C PRO A 78 11.33 -3.56 3.60
N PHE A 79 10.90 -4.39 2.66
CA PHE A 79 9.84 -4.06 1.71
C PHE A 79 8.46 -4.27 2.32
N VAL A 80 7.54 -3.38 1.98
CA VAL A 80 6.14 -3.41 2.43
C VAL A 80 5.25 -3.01 1.28
N TRP A 81 4.25 -3.85 0.98
CA TRP A 81 3.21 -3.51 0.01
C TRP A 81 1.83 -3.89 0.54
N TRP A 82 0.80 -3.46 -0.15
CA TRP A 82 -0.59 -3.69 0.23
C TRP A 82 -1.38 -4.23 -0.93
N GLU A 83 -2.31 -5.12 -0.62
CA GLU A 83 -3.34 -5.54 -1.56
C GLU A 83 -4.72 -5.36 -0.95
N HIS A 84 -5.62 -4.82 -1.73
CA HIS A 84 -6.96 -4.48 -1.32
C HIS A 84 -7.96 -5.30 -2.12
N LEU A 85 -8.74 -6.16 -1.43
CA LEU A 85 -9.83 -6.89 -2.06
C LEU A 85 -10.95 -5.91 -2.42
N LEU A 86 -11.27 -5.85 -3.68
CA LEU A 86 -12.28 -4.97 -4.24
C LEU A 86 -13.59 -5.69 -4.54
N GLU A 87 -14.70 -5.07 -4.19
CA GLU A 87 -16.06 -5.50 -4.54
C GLU A 87 -16.75 -4.42 -5.37
N GLY A 88 -17.47 -4.81 -6.43
CA GLY A 88 -18.19 -3.90 -7.33
C GLY A 88 -18.02 -4.25 -8.80
N GLY A 89 -17.06 -5.09 -9.15
CA GLY A 89 -16.86 -5.61 -10.50
C GLY A 89 -17.41 -7.03 -10.67
N ASP A 90 -17.33 -7.54 -11.90
CA ASP A 90 -17.82 -8.88 -12.28
C ASP A 90 -16.88 -10.02 -11.84
N LEU A 91 -15.62 -9.71 -11.58
CA LEU A 91 -14.59 -10.68 -11.24
C LEU A 91 -13.94 -10.35 -9.88
N PRO A 92 -13.45 -11.37 -9.16
CA PRO A 92 -12.63 -11.15 -7.97
C PRO A 92 -11.39 -10.32 -8.33
N THR A 93 -11.35 -9.12 -7.79
CA THR A 93 -10.32 -8.12 -8.14
C THR A 93 -9.58 -7.69 -6.89
N TRP A 94 -8.26 -7.62 -7.00
CA TRP A 94 -7.38 -7.05 -6.00
C TRP A 94 -6.67 -5.82 -6.56
N PHE A 95 -6.42 -4.86 -5.71
CA PHE A 95 -5.68 -3.65 -6.07
C PHE A 95 -4.40 -3.60 -5.23
N ALA A 96 -3.28 -3.82 -5.89
CA ALA A 96 -1.97 -3.76 -5.27
C ALA A 96 -1.44 -2.32 -5.27
N VAL A 97 -0.81 -1.96 -4.17
CA VAL A 97 -0.15 -0.68 -3.95
C VAL A 97 1.22 -0.94 -3.36
N GLU A 98 2.25 -0.57 -4.08
CA GLU A 98 3.64 -0.63 -3.64
C GLU A 98 4.32 0.73 -3.81
N GLU A 99 5.31 1.01 -3.00
CA GLU A 99 6.17 2.17 -3.14
C GLU A 99 7.62 1.71 -3.22
N ASP A 100 8.20 1.86 -4.41
CA ASP A 100 9.61 1.60 -4.67
C ASP A 100 10.33 2.89 -5.05
N ASP A 101 11.43 3.20 -4.35
CA ASP A 101 12.25 4.42 -4.54
C ASP A 101 11.42 5.72 -4.67
N GLY A 102 10.32 5.82 -3.93
CA GLY A 102 9.41 6.97 -3.95
C GLY A 102 8.45 7.00 -5.14
N ARG A 103 8.46 5.98 -5.99
CA ARG A 103 7.50 5.77 -7.07
C ARG A 103 6.38 4.87 -6.58
N LEU A 104 5.17 5.21 -6.98
CA LEU A 104 3.99 4.42 -6.64
C LEU A 104 3.71 3.44 -7.78
N GLU A 105 3.77 2.17 -7.47
CA GLU A 105 3.43 1.08 -8.37
C GLU A 105 2.05 0.55 -8.01
N LEU A 106 1.16 0.55 -8.98
CA LEU A 106 -0.24 0.21 -8.83
C LEU A 106 -0.60 -0.88 -9.84
N VAL A 107 -1.27 -1.93 -9.36
CA VAL A 107 -1.69 -3.04 -10.22
C VAL A 107 -3.12 -3.44 -9.88
N MET A 108 -3.95 -3.61 -10.92
CA MET A 108 -5.24 -4.28 -10.80
C MET A 108 -5.05 -5.75 -11.16
N TRP A 109 -5.27 -6.61 -10.18
CA TRP A 109 -5.19 -8.05 -10.29
C TRP A 109 -6.56 -8.70 -10.41
N VAL A 110 -6.65 -9.72 -11.25
CA VAL A 110 -7.84 -10.56 -11.37
C VAL A 110 -7.45 -12.00 -11.09
N THR A 111 -8.07 -12.62 -10.09
CA THR A 111 -7.84 -14.03 -9.77
C THR A 111 -8.40 -14.94 -10.85
N ARG A 112 -7.57 -15.84 -11.36
CA ARG A 112 -7.84 -16.72 -12.50
C ARG A 112 -8.16 -18.15 -12.03
N LYS A 113 -9.41 -18.39 -11.66
CA LYS A 113 -9.87 -19.73 -11.25
C LYS A 113 -9.95 -20.73 -12.41
N ASP A 114 -9.91 -20.23 -13.64
CA ASP A 114 -9.92 -20.99 -14.89
C ASP A 114 -8.52 -21.44 -15.33
N VAL A 115 -7.46 -20.90 -14.72
CA VAL A 115 -6.06 -21.20 -15.02
C VAL A 115 -5.48 -22.10 -13.93
N THR A 116 -4.93 -23.26 -14.32
CA THR A 116 -4.23 -24.17 -13.42
C THR A 116 -2.79 -24.29 -13.87
N LEU A 117 -1.93 -23.47 -13.30
CA LEU A 117 -0.49 -23.44 -13.55
C LEU A 117 0.27 -23.56 -12.23
N GLN A 118 1.54 -23.91 -12.34
CA GLN A 118 2.47 -23.90 -11.22
C GLN A 118 3.73 -23.12 -11.62
N PRO A 119 4.44 -22.53 -10.67
CA PRO A 119 5.71 -21.88 -10.94
C PRO A 119 6.66 -22.76 -11.74
N GLY A 120 7.19 -22.24 -12.85
CA GLY A 120 8.07 -22.88 -13.82
C GLY A 120 8.82 -21.82 -14.63
N ASP A 121 9.45 -22.24 -15.72
CA ASP A 121 10.34 -21.33 -16.47
C ASP A 121 9.64 -20.44 -17.50
N GLN A 122 8.52 -20.88 -18.06
CA GLN A 122 7.77 -20.14 -19.08
C GLN A 122 6.27 -20.36 -18.94
N TYR A 123 5.50 -19.30 -19.07
CA TYR A 123 4.05 -19.34 -18.97
C TYR A 123 3.39 -18.72 -20.19
N LEU A 124 2.32 -19.35 -20.64
CA LEU A 124 1.44 -18.82 -21.68
C LEU A 124 0.02 -18.77 -21.11
N VAL A 125 -0.52 -17.56 -20.95
CA VAL A 125 -1.88 -17.31 -20.46
C VAL A 125 -2.57 -16.37 -21.44
N ASP A 126 -3.74 -16.74 -21.94
CA ASP A 126 -4.52 -15.98 -22.93
C ASP A 126 -3.71 -15.59 -24.19
N GLY A 127 -2.73 -16.40 -24.58
CA GLY A 127 -1.85 -16.13 -25.73
C GLY A 127 -0.70 -15.15 -25.41
N ILE A 128 -0.57 -14.70 -24.18
CA ILE A 128 0.52 -13.84 -23.71
C ILE A 128 1.57 -14.72 -23.04
N ALA A 129 2.84 -14.58 -23.45
CA ALA A 129 3.97 -15.24 -22.83
C ALA A 129 4.52 -14.38 -21.68
N PHE A 130 4.76 -15.01 -20.54
CA PHE A 130 5.33 -14.39 -19.36
C PHE A 130 6.65 -15.05 -18.98
N HIS A 131 7.53 -14.30 -18.34
CA HIS A 131 8.75 -14.80 -17.72
C HIS A 131 8.83 -14.33 -16.28
N GLU A 132 9.40 -15.16 -15.43
CA GLU A 132 9.58 -14.86 -14.01
C GLU A 132 10.56 -13.69 -13.82
N THR A 133 10.18 -12.75 -12.94
CA THR A 133 11.00 -11.62 -12.56
C THR A 133 11.41 -11.69 -11.11
N GLU A 134 10.53 -12.24 -10.26
CA GLU A 134 10.78 -12.31 -8.82
C GLU A 134 10.11 -13.54 -8.22
N ARG A 135 10.68 -14.04 -7.13
CA ARG A 135 10.03 -14.98 -6.21
C ARG A 135 10.51 -14.76 -4.79
N GLY A 136 9.62 -14.92 -3.85
CA GLY A 136 9.94 -14.68 -2.46
C GLY A 136 8.97 -15.33 -1.48
N ARG A 137 9.15 -14.91 -0.23
CA ARG A 137 8.25 -15.23 0.88
C ARG A 137 7.99 -13.97 1.66
N ALA A 138 6.73 -13.70 1.93
CA ALA A 138 6.33 -12.57 2.73
C ALA A 138 5.51 -13.02 3.94
N SER A 139 5.67 -12.34 5.05
CA SER A 139 4.68 -12.36 6.12
C SER A 139 3.54 -11.41 5.76
N TYR A 140 2.33 -11.75 6.19
CA TYR A 140 1.17 -10.88 5.95
C TYR A 140 0.29 -10.72 7.19
N THR A 141 -0.45 -9.63 7.20
CA THR A 141 -1.55 -9.37 8.15
C THR A 141 -2.75 -8.84 7.38
N THR A 142 -3.96 -9.15 7.85
CA THR A 142 -5.20 -8.75 7.18
C THR A 142 -6.02 -7.81 8.03
N GLU A 143 -6.81 -6.97 7.36
CA GLU A 143 -7.81 -6.09 7.93
C GLU A 143 -9.11 -6.18 7.13
N GLY A 144 -10.27 -6.16 7.80
CA GLY A 144 -11.58 -6.31 7.15
C GLY A 144 -11.83 -7.73 6.65
N THR A 145 -12.49 -7.88 5.51
CA THR A 145 -12.87 -9.17 4.92
C THR A 145 -12.02 -9.46 3.69
N THR A 146 -11.03 -10.34 3.83
CA THR A 146 -10.13 -10.74 2.74
C THR A 146 -10.34 -12.18 2.28
N GLY A 147 -10.99 -12.99 3.11
CA GLY A 147 -11.08 -14.45 2.91
C GLY A 147 -9.83 -15.20 3.40
N LEU A 148 -8.80 -14.50 3.84
CA LEU A 148 -7.56 -15.07 4.36
C LEU A 148 -7.56 -15.09 5.90
N PRO A 149 -6.69 -15.91 6.55
CA PRO A 149 -6.42 -15.80 7.98
C PRO A 149 -5.94 -14.41 8.38
N ALA A 150 -6.05 -14.07 9.68
CA ALA A 150 -5.65 -12.77 10.20
C ALA A 150 -4.16 -12.43 9.99
N GLY A 151 -3.34 -13.42 9.72
CA GLY A 151 -1.93 -13.27 9.38
C GLY A 151 -1.29 -14.63 9.16
N GLY A 152 -0.11 -14.61 8.55
CA GLY A 152 0.65 -15.81 8.20
C GLY A 152 1.87 -15.51 7.37
N GLU A 153 2.34 -16.53 6.68
CA GLU A 153 3.38 -16.43 5.66
C GLU A 153 2.82 -16.94 4.34
N MET A 154 3.27 -16.36 3.24
CA MET A 154 2.93 -16.78 1.90
C MET A 154 4.18 -16.86 1.03
N GLU A 155 4.09 -17.63 -0.05
CA GLU A 155 5.10 -17.67 -1.11
C GLU A 155 4.50 -17.05 -2.36
N PHE A 156 5.31 -16.31 -3.09
CA PHE A 156 4.90 -15.69 -4.36
C PHE A 156 5.92 -15.90 -5.48
N VAL A 157 5.44 -15.82 -6.70
CA VAL A 157 6.25 -15.77 -7.91
C VAL A 157 5.60 -14.79 -8.88
N ASP A 158 6.31 -13.73 -9.21
CA ASP A 158 5.84 -12.69 -10.10
C ASP A 158 6.50 -12.79 -11.47
N CYS A 159 5.71 -12.54 -12.48
CA CYS A 159 6.10 -12.67 -13.87
C CYS A 159 5.56 -11.48 -14.66
N VAL A 160 6.27 -11.15 -15.74
CA VAL A 160 5.90 -10.06 -16.64
C VAL A 160 6.00 -10.52 -18.09
N ASN A 161 5.20 -9.91 -18.97
CA ASN A 161 5.36 -10.10 -20.40
C ASN A 161 6.46 -9.20 -20.97
N ALA A 162 6.85 -9.42 -22.23
CA ALA A 162 8.02 -8.78 -22.82
C ALA A 162 7.98 -7.25 -22.91
N ASP A 163 6.80 -6.65 -22.95
CA ASP A 163 6.59 -5.19 -23.02
C ASP A 163 6.10 -4.59 -21.69
N GLU A 164 6.11 -5.37 -20.60
CA GLU A 164 5.74 -4.95 -19.24
C GLU A 164 4.32 -4.38 -19.10
N THR A 165 3.42 -4.75 -20.00
CA THR A 165 2.03 -4.28 -20.00
C THR A 165 1.06 -5.23 -19.31
N ALA A 166 1.50 -6.48 -19.06
CA ALA A 166 0.73 -7.52 -18.40
C ALA A 166 1.60 -8.27 -17.39
N LEU A 167 0.99 -8.58 -16.26
CA LEU A 167 1.62 -9.27 -15.15
C LEU A 167 0.91 -10.59 -14.88
N LEU A 168 1.64 -11.55 -14.32
CA LEU A 168 1.12 -12.81 -13.85
C LEU A 168 1.73 -13.10 -12.48
N SER A 169 0.89 -13.39 -11.49
CA SER A 169 1.34 -13.75 -10.15
C SER A 169 0.85 -15.13 -9.75
N PHE A 170 1.68 -15.82 -9.00
CA PHE A 170 1.37 -17.05 -8.31
C PHE A 170 1.53 -16.83 -6.81
N GLU A 171 0.50 -17.17 -6.05
CA GLU A 171 0.51 -17.03 -4.61
C GLU A 171 0.17 -18.35 -3.92
N ARG A 172 0.84 -18.65 -2.82
CA ARG A 172 0.59 -19.83 -2.02
C ARG A 172 0.57 -19.48 -0.53
N TRP A 173 -0.58 -19.57 0.07
CA TRP A 173 -0.89 -19.10 1.43
C TRP A 173 -0.49 -20.05 2.56
N ALA A 174 -0.12 -21.29 2.24
CA ALA A 174 0.45 -22.24 3.18
C ALA A 174 1.23 -23.33 2.45
N PRO A 175 2.23 -23.95 3.08
CA PRO A 175 2.95 -25.06 2.49
C PRO A 175 2.02 -26.20 2.07
N GLY A 176 2.14 -26.65 0.81
CA GLY A 176 1.35 -27.77 0.28
C GLY A 176 -0.06 -27.41 -0.20
N THR A 177 -0.50 -26.15 -0.07
CA THR A 177 -1.73 -25.68 -0.74
C THR A 177 -1.49 -25.45 -2.23
N PRO A 178 -2.55 -25.48 -3.06
CA PRO A 178 -2.45 -25.09 -4.46
C PRO A 178 -1.94 -23.64 -4.62
N TRP A 179 -1.28 -23.36 -5.73
CA TRP A 179 -0.99 -22.01 -6.14
C TRP A 179 -2.26 -21.35 -6.67
N GLU A 180 -2.53 -20.15 -6.20
CA GLU A 180 -3.50 -19.25 -6.81
C GLU A 180 -2.81 -18.48 -7.94
N VAL A 181 -3.53 -18.27 -9.04
CA VAL A 181 -3.01 -17.56 -10.21
C VAL A 181 -3.80 -16.30 -10.41
N SER A 182 -3.12 -15.19 -10.59
CA SER A 182 -3.72 -13.89 -10.90
C SER A 182 -3.06 -13.26 -12.10
N THR A 183 -3.86 -12.63 -12.97
CA THR A 183 -3.35 -11.78 -14.05
C THR A 183 -3.50 -10.33 -13.66
N GLY A 184 -2.45 -9.54 -13.87
CA GLY A 184 -2.36 -8.14 -13.45
C GLY A 184 -2.20 -7.19 -14.61
N LYS A 185 -2.69 -5.98 -14.42
CA LYS A 185 -2.48 -4.84 -15.31
C LYS A 185 -1.94 -3.66 -14.50
N PRO A 186 -0.77 -3.12 -14.87
CA PRO A 186 -0.27 -1.88 -14.30
C PRO A 186 -1.27 -0.73 -14.52
N VAL A 187 -1.43 0.13 -13.52
CA VAL A 187 -2.35 1.26 -13.54
C VAL A 187 -1.60 2.53 -13.18
N SER A 188 -1.77 3.58 -13.96
CA SER A 188 -1.21 4.88 -13.61
C SER A 188 -2.07 5.59 -12.56
N PRO A 189 -1.50 6.33 -11.61
CA PRO A 189 -2.26 7.05 -10.59
C PRO A 189 -3.36 7.98 -11.16
N GLY A 190 -3.18 8.49 -12.37
CA GLY A 190 -4.17 9.33 -13.06
C GLY A 190 -5.36 8.57 -13.67
N GLU A 191 -5.31 7.24 -13.73
CA GLU A 191 -6.39 6.40 -14.27
C GLU A 191 -7.45 6.04 -13.24
N LEU A 192 -7.19 6.34 -11.95
CA LEU A 192 -8.10 6.01 -10.86
C LEU A 192 -8.36 7.21 -9.94
N THR A 193 -9.47 7.13 -9.24
CA THR A 193 -9.80 8.06 -8.16
C THR A 193 -10.07 7.24 -6.90
N VAL A 194 -9.51 7.68 -5.76
CA VAL A 194 -9.73 7.03 -4.48
C VAL A 194 -10.45 7.95 -3.51
N TYR A 195 -11.35 7.38 -2.72
CA TYR A 195 -12.09 8.09 -1.69
C TYR A 195 -11.90 7.40 -0.35
N PRO A 196 -11.76 8.16 0.74
CA PRO A 196 -11.58 7.58 2.07
C PRO A 196 -12.81 6.78 2.51
N ALA A 197 -12.58 5.79 3.36
CA ALA A 197 -13.67 5.17 4.10
C ALA A 197 -14.46 6.23 4.90
N PRO A 198 -15.79 6.06 5.03
CA PRO A 198 -16.56 6.91 5.92
C PRO A 198 -16.00 6.86 7.34
N THR A 199 -15.80 8.03 7.96
CA THR A 199 -15.36 8.07 9.35
C THR A 199 -16.48 7.52 10.25
N PRO A 200 -16.22 6.54 11.12
CA PRO A 200 -17.23 6.05 12.03
C PRO A 200 -17.84 7.21 12.85
N GLY A 201 -19.15 7.41 12.76
CA GLY A 201 -19.87 8.46 13.47
C GLY A 201 -20.06 9.79 12.74
N SER A 202 -19.75 9.88 11.44
CA SER A 202 -20.23 10.98 10.61
C SER A 202 -21.67 10.70 10.20
N PRO A 203 -22.61 11.66 10.45
CA PRO A 203 -24.02 11.48 10.09
C PRO A 203 -24.23 11.49 8.58
#